data_393fdfec280e96144cc3d24280f6367c
#
_entry.id   393fdfec280e96144cc3d24280f6367c
#
_cell.length_a   1.000
_cell.length_b   1.000
_cell.length_c   1.000
_cell.angle_alpha   90.00
_cell.angle_beta   90.00
_cell.angle_gamma   90.00
#
_symmetry.space_group_name_H-M   'P 1'
#
loop_
_entity.id
_entity.type
_entity.pdbx_description
1 polymer ?
#
loop_
_entity_poly.entity_id
_entity_poly.type
_entity_poly.pdbx_seq_one_letter_code
_entity_poly.pdbx_strand_id
1 'polypeptide(L)'
;MRVLPQHRDIVQKLRQLMRELAPDTREVLTYGILAWRANRIVAVLSPTKKDITLAFSRGASFEDKYGLLQGVGKVSKNLKLKDVKEIKKTVVAYYVKQALAADAK
;
A
#
# COMPACT_ATOMS: atom_id res chain seq x y z
N MET A 1 -6.06 -5.79 -13.49
CA MET A 1 -5.09 -6.59 -12.70
C MET A 1 -5.68 -7.96 -12.40
N ARG A 2 -4.95 -9.00 -12.71
CA ARG A 2 -5.37 -10.35 -12.34
C ARG A 2 -4.94 -10.64 -10.91
N VAL A 3 -5.88 -11.10 -10.09
CA VAL A 3 -5.64 -11.40 -8.68
C VAL A 3 -6.08 -12.83 -8.42
N LEU A 4 -5.25 -13.60 -7.73
CA LEU A 4 -5.62 -14.94 -7.32
C LEU A 4 -6.84 -14.88 -6.40
N PRO A 5 -7.76 -15.87 -6.48
CA PRO A 5 -8.98 -15.84 -5.67
C PRO A 5 -8.74 -15.63 -4.18
N GLN A 6 -7.67 -16.19 -3.64
CA GLN A 6 -7.34 -16.04 -2.22
C GLN A 6 -6.92 -14.62 -1.83
N HIS A 7 -6.58 -13.77 -2.80
CA HIS A 7 -6.16 -12.39 -2.54
C HIS A 7 -7.26 -11.36 -2.77
N ARG A 8 -8.41 -11.77 -3.30
CA ARG A 8 -9.48 -10.83 -3.64
C ARG A 8 -9.96 -10.01 -2.45
N ASP A 9 -10.13 -10.64 -1.30
CA ASP A 9 -10.61 -9.95 -0.11
C ASP A 9 -9.60 -8.91 0.38
N ILE A 10 -8.31 -9.23 0.28
CA ILE A 10 -7.25 -8.30 0.65
C ILE A 10 -7.27 -7.09 -0.27
N VAL A 11 -7.37 -7.30 -1.57
CA VAL A 11 -7.40 -6.21 -2.56
C VAL A 11 -8.59 -5.30 -2.31
N GLN A 12 -9.78 -5.88 -2.13
CA GLN A 12 -11.00 -5.10 -1.89
C GLN A 12 -10.92 -4.31 -0.59
N LYS A 13 -10.39 -4.92 0.45
CA LYS A 13 -10.22 -4.25 1.74
C LYS A 13 -9.26 -3.05 1.62
N LEU A 14 -8.15 -3.23 0.93
CA LEU A 14 -7.18 -2.15 0.73
C LEU A 14 -7.77 -1.02 -0.12
N ARG A 15 -8.50 -1.36 -1.18
CA ARG A 15 -9.16 -0.35 -2.02
C ARG A 15 -10.15 0.47 -1.20
N GLN A 16 -10.93 -0.19 -0.34
CA GLN A 16 -11.87 0.49 0.55
C GLN A 16 -11.14 1.42 1.52
N LEU A 17 -10.08 0.92 2.16
CA LEU A 17 -9.30 1.71 3.11
C LEU A 17 -8.65 2.92 2.44
N MET A 18 -8.11 2.75 1.23
CA MET A 18 -7.50 3.87 0.51
C MET A 18 -8.52 4.94 0.15
N ARG A 19 -9.75 4.55 -0.19
CA ARG A 19 -10.82 5.52 -0.44
C ARG A 19 -11.17 6.32 0.81
N GLU A 20 -11.11 5.68 1.98
CA GLU A 20 -11.41 6.35 3.24
C GLU A 20 -10.25 7.21 3.75
N LEU A 21 -9.02 6.69 3.62
CA LEU A 21 -7.83 7.33 4.19
C LEU A 21 -7.17 8.33 3.27
N ALA A 22 -7.31 8.14 1.97
CA ALA A 22 -6.65 8.96 0.96
C ALA A 22 -7.62 9.30 -0.18
N PRO A 23 -8.75 9.99 0.13
CA PRO A 23 -9.79 10.24 -0.87
C PRO A 23 -9.33 11.11 -2.04
N ASP A 24 -8.26 11.88 -1.86
CA ASP A 24 -7.73 12.75 -2.92
C ASP A 24 -6.78 12.02 -3.87
N THR A 25 -6.44 10.78 -3.58
CA THR A 25 -5.61 9.99 -4.50
C THR A 25 -6.49 9.36 -5.57
N ARG A 26 -5.88 9.13 -6.74
CA ARG A 26 -6.54 8.42 -7.84
C ARG A 26 -5.98 7.01 -7.93
N GLU A 27 -6.88 6.04 -8.04
CA GLU A 27 -6.51 4.66 -8.29
C GLU A 27 -6.20 4.51 -9.77
N VAL A 28 -5.01 4.04 -10.10
CA VAL A 28 -4.54 3.91 -11.48
C VAL A 28 -3.92 2.53 -11.68
N LEU A 29 -3.83 2.10 -12.94
CA LEU A 29 -3.07 0.91 -13.30
C LEU A 29 -1.73 1.33 -13.89
N THR A 30 -0.66 0.78 -13.34
CA THR A 30 0.69 1.01 -13.85
C THR A 30 1.38 -0.34 -13.97
N TYR A 31 1.87 -0.65 -15.17
CA TYR A 31 2.46 -1.96 -15.48
C TYR A 31 1.53 -3.13 -15.11
N GLY A 32 0.21 -2.93 -15.26
CA GLY A 32 -0.79 -3.95 -14.98
C GLY A 32 -1.14 -4.15 -13.52
N ILE A 33 -0.61 -3.35 -12.61
CA ILE A 33 -0.92 -3.44 -11.17
C ILE A 33 -1.55 -2.15 -10.66
N LEU A 34 -2.30 -2.27 -9.57
CA LEU A 34 -2.98 -1.13 -8.95
C LEU A 34 -1.98 -0.23 -8.23
N ALA A 35 -2.17 1.06 -8.42
CA ALA A 35 -1.38 2.07 -7.70
C ALA A 35 -2.29 3.23 -7.31
N TRP A 36 -1.85 4.04 -6.36
CA TRP A 36 -2.56 5.24 -5.94
C TRP A 36 -1.66 6.45 -6.17
N ARG A 37 -2.21 7.43 -6.87
CA ARG A 37 -1.48 8.62 -7.29
C ARG A 37 -2.07 9.88 -6.68
N ALA A 38 -1.21 10.65 -6.02
CA ALA A 38 -1.50 12.02 -5.60
C ALA A 38 -0.76 12.97 -6.53
N ASN A 39 0.25 13.70 -6.09
CA ASN A 39 1.16 14.41 -7.02
C ASN A 39 2.03 13.39 -7.77
N ARG A 40 2.43 12.35 -7.07
CA ARG A 40 3.22 11.23 -7.60
C ARG A 40 2.55 9.93 -7.15
N ILE A 41 3.06 8.81 -7.61
CA ILE A 41 2.58 7.53 -7.11
C ILE A 41 3.07 7.36 -5.67
N VAL A 42 2.14 7.18 -4.74
CA VAL A 42 2.45 7.07 -3.32
C VAL A 42 2.47 5.62 -2.84
N ALA A 43 1.71 4.74 -3.49
CA ALA A 43 1.63 3.33 -3.11
C ALA A 43 1.31 2.48 -4.32
N VAL A 44 1.82 1.24 -4.32
CA VAL A 44 1.59 0.26 -5.38
C VAL A 44 1.23 -1.07 -4.73
N LEU A 45 0.22 -1.75 -5.29
CA LEU A 45 -0.23 -3.05 -4.79
C LEU A 45 0.31 -4.15 -5.70
N SER A 46 1.21 -4.98 -5.17
CA SER A 46 1.88 -6.03 -5.94
C SER A 46 1.48 -7.40 -5.42
N PRO A 47 0.63 -8.15 -6.16
CA PRO A 47 0.28 -9.52 -5.75
C PRO A 47 1.36 -10.51 -6.15
N THR A 48 1.61 -11.48 -5.25
CA THR A 48 2.49 -12.62 -5.52
C THR A 48 1.67 -13.90 -5.37
N LYS A 49 2.29 -15.06 -5.52
CA LYS A 49 1.61 -16.33 -5.31
C LYS A 49 1.23 -16.57 -3.85
N LYS A 50 1.97 -16.00 -2.93
CA LYS A 50 1.82 -16.27 -1.49
C LYS A 50 1.15 -15.13 -0.74
N ASP A 51 1.31 -13.89 -1.20
CA ASP A 51 0.85 -12.72 -0.45
C ASP A 51 0.60 -11.54 -1.39
N ILE A 52 0.19 -10.43 -0.79
CA ILE A 52 0.10 -9.14 -1.47
C ILE A 52 0.98 -8.15 -0.73
N THR A 53 1.75 -7.38 -1.47
CA THR A 53 2.60 -6.33 -0.92
C THR A 53 2.02 -4.97 -1.27
N LEU A 54 1.87 -4.11 -0.26
CA LEU A 54 1.56 -2.69 -0.47
C LEU A 54 2.88 -1.93 -0.34
N ALA A 55 3.44 -1.53 -1.47
CA ALA A 55 4.72 -0.85 -1.53
C ALA A 55 4.52 0.66 -1.47
N PHE A 56 5.22 1.32 -0.55
CA PHE A 56 5.18 2.77 -0.43
C PHE A 56 6.40 3.36 -1.11
N SER A 57 6.19 4.26 -2.04
CA SER A 57 7.25 4.82 -2.88
C SER A 57 8.38 5.48 -2.08
N ARG A 58 8.06 6.04 -0.91
CA ARG A 58 9.05 6.67 -0.04
C ARG A 58 9.10 6.01 1.34
N GLY A 59 8.75 4.72 1.40
CA GLY A 59 8.62 3.99 2.66
C GLY A 59 9.88 3.96 3.51
N ALA A 60 11.07 4.07 2.90
CA ALA A 60 12.32 4.06 3.66
C ALA A 60 12.49 5.28 4.57
N SER A 61 11.77 6.37 4.28
CA SER A 61 11.81 7.59 5.11
C SER A 61 10.75 7.58 6.21
N PHE A 62 9.88 6.57 6.24
CA PHE A 62 8.79 6.51 7.20
C PHE A 62 9.29 6.10 8.58
N GLU A 63 8.63 6.61 9.60
CA GLU A 63 8.75 6.07 10.93
C GLU A 63 8.01 4.72 10.96
N ASP A 64 8.67 3.66 11.44
CA ASP A 64 8.12 2.31 11.41
C ASP A 64 7.80 1.83 12.83
N LYS A 65 6.81 2.48 13.42
CA LYS A 65 6.36 2.21 14.79
C LYS A 65 5.99 0.74 15.03
N TYR A 66 5.41 0.10 14.00
CA TYR A 66 4.92 -1.28 14.11
C TYR A 66 5.95 -2.32 13.68
N GLY A 67 7.07 -1.89 13.09
CA GLY A 67 8.10 -2.81 12.62
C GLY A 67 7.66 -3.69 11.45
N LEU A 68 6.70 -3.24 10.65
CA LEU A 68 6.11 -4.05 9.60
C LEU A 68 6.63 -3.76 8.20
N LEU A 69 7.36 -2.65 8.02
CA LEU A 69 7.91 -2.32 6.71
C LEU A 69 9.08 -3.23 6.37
N GLN A 70 9.07 -3.76 5.16
CA GLN A 70 10.07 -4.71 4.68
C GLN A 70 10.64 -4.26 3.34
N GLY A 71 11.70 -4.91 2.91
CA GLY A 71 12.32 -4.67 1.63
C GLY A 71 13.74 -4.16 1.77
N VAL A 72 14.50 -4.32 0.69
CA VAL A 72 15.92 -3.93 0.64
C VAL A 72 16.13 -2.60 -0.09
N GLY A 73 15.04 -1.96 -0.55
CA GLY A 73 15.12 -0.71 -1.26
C GLY A 73 15.61 0.43 -0.39
N LYS A 74 16.37 1.36 -0.99
CA LYS A 74 16.87 2.53 -0.28
C LYS A 74 15.81 3.62 -0.14
N VAL A 75 14.79 3.60 -0.97
CA VAL A 75 13.72 4.61 -1.00
C VAL A 75 12.37 4.00 -0.70
N SER A 76 12.04 2.88 -1.33
CA SER A 76 10.74 2.23 -1.15
C SER A 76 10.80 1.12 -0.12
N LYS A 77 9.71 0.93 0.60
CA LYS A 77 9.49 -0.18 1.54
C LYS A 77 8.08 -0.72 1.35
N ASN A 78 7.87 -1.96 1.75
CA ASN A 78 6.59 -2.62 1.55
C ASN A 78 6.00 -3.17 2.84
N LEU A 79 4.67 -3.22 2.85
CA LEU A 79 3.87 -3.85 3.87
C LEU A 79 3.33 -5.16 3.28
N LYS A 80 3.68 -6.29 3.88
CA LYS A 80 3.28 -7.61 3.37
C LYS A 80 1.98 -8.05 4.02
N LEU A 81 1.02 -8.47 3.20
CA LEU A 81 -0.33 -8.84 3.65
C LEU A 81 -0.66 -10.25 3.17
N LYS A 82 -0.88 -11.16 4.10
CA LYS A 82 -1.19 -12.55 3.80
C LYS A 82 -2.66 -12.90 4.01
N ASP A 83 -3.34 -12.22 4.93
CA ASP A 83 -4.72 -12.51 5.30
C ASP A 83 -5.45 -11.19 5.53
N VAL A 84 -6.71 -11.13 5.08
CA VAL A 84 -7.55 -9.95 5.27
C VAL A 84 -7.72 -9.60 6.75
N LYS A 85 -7.66 -10.59 7.63
CA LYS A 85 -7.76 -10.39 9.08
C LYS A 85 -6.56 -9.65 9.67
N GLU A 86 -5.43 -9.66 8.98
CA GLU A 86 -4.23 -8.95 9.41
C GLU A 86 -4.30 -7.46 9.05
N ILE A 87 -5.26 -7.06 8.21
CA ILE A 87 -5.37 -5.67 7.74
C ILE A 87 -6.12 -4.86 8.80
N LYS A 88 -5.37 -4.07 9.55
CA LYS A 88 -5.95 -3.17 10.56
C LYS A 88 -5.92 -1.75 10.02
N LYS A 89 -7.09 -1.10 10.02
CA LYS A 89 -7.22 0.27 9.54
C LYS A 89 -6.23 1.21 10.22
N THR A 90 -6.04 1.07 11.53
CA THR A 90 -5.13 1.91 12.31
C THR A 90 -3.69 1.81 11.79
N VAL A 91 -3.23 0.59 11.50
CA VAL A 91 -1.88 0.34 11.00
C VAL A 91 -1.71 0.89 9.60
N VAL A 92 -2.66 0.60 8.71
CA VAL A 92 -2.62 1.08 7.33
C VAL A 92 -2.66 2.62 7.31
N ALA A 93 -3.52 3.22 8.14
CA ALA A 93 -3.63 4.68 8.25
C ALA A 93 -2.31 5.32 8.65
N TYR A 94 -1.61 4.70 9.58
CA TYR A 94 -0.32 5.19 10.06
C TYR A 94 0.68 5.36 8.91
N TYR A 95 0.81 4.33 8.07
CA TYR A 95 1.74 4.39 6.94
C TYR A 95 1.22 5.26 5.79
N VAL A 96 -0.07 5.20 5.50
CA VAL A 96 -0.66 6.00 4.41
C VAL A 96 -0.54 7.49 4.68
N LYS A 97 -0.74 7.92 5.92
CA LYS A 97 -0.57 9.33 6.30
C LYS A 97 0.85 9.82 6.02
N GLN A 98 1.85 8.99 6.31
CA GLN A 98 3.24 9.33 6.04
C GLN A 98 3.51 9.39 4.53
N ALA A 99 2.90 8.48 3.76
CA ALA A 99 3.03 8.48 2.31
C ALA A 99 2.49 9.79 1.71
N LEU A 100 1.33 10.23 2.16
CA LEU A 100 0.71 11.47 1.68
C LEU A 100 1.53 12.69 2.09
N ALA A 101 2.05 12.71 3.31
CA ALA A 101 2.89 13.80 3.79
C ALA A 101 4.19 13.90 2.98
N ALA A 102 4.80 12.77 2.66
CA ALA A 102 6.01 12.75 1.83
C ALA A 102 5.75 13.24 0.41
N ASP A 103 4.57 12.92 -0.15
CA ASP A 103 4.19 13.36 -1.49
C ASP A 103 3.92 14.87 -1.55
N ALA A 104 3.44 15.45 -0.44
CA ALA A 104 3.11 16.87 -0.38
C ALA A 104 4.34 17.77 -0.30
N LYS A 105 5.51 17.21 -0.08
CA LYS A 105 6.77 17.99 0.01
C LYS A 105 7.37 18.32 -1.38
#